data_5717f41a8b4bb34899718f88a6dafb31
#
_entry.id   5717f41a8b4bb34899718f88a6dafb31
#
_cell.length_a   1.000
_cell.length_b   1.000
_cell.length_c   1.000
_cell.angle_alpha   90.00
_cell.angle_beta   90.00
_cell.angle_gamma   90.00
#
_symmetry.space_group_name_H-M   'P 1'
#
loop_
_entity.id
_entity.type
_entity.pdbx_description
1 polymer ?
#
loop_
_entity_poly.entity_id
_entity_poly.type
_entity_poly.pdbx_seq_one_letter_code
_entity_poly.pdbx_strand_id
1 'polypeptide(L)'
;YITWTTNGYAGVVFYRNGKFNASQDCGVLKVKNKKICTKFLSLLLKIEAPKFVHNLASRPKLSQKVMAEIELSFPPLEIQEKIADILFAFEKLCNDLVEGIPAEIELRKKQLDYYQNFLFNWVQKIRN
;
A
#
# COMPACT_ATOMS: atom_id res chain seq x y z
N TYR A 1 10.54 -11.32 3.81
CA TYR A 1 9.90 -11.12 5.12
C TYR A 1 8.56 -10.43 4.97
N ILE A 2 7.69 -10.63 5.97
CA ILE A 2 6.44 -9.88 6.13
C ILE A 2 6.52 -9.15 7.46
N THR A 3 6.09 -7.90 7.50
CA THR A 3 6.01 -7.12 8.73
C THR A 3 4.58 -6.62 8.92
N TRP A 4 4.16 -6.45 10.18
CA TRP A 4 2.87 -5.84 10.49
C TRP A 4 2.98 -4.91 11.69
N THR A 5 2.10 -3.93 11.76
CA THR A 5 2.00 -3.03 12.90
C THR A 5 1.23 -3.69 14.04
N THR A 6 1.80 -3.69 15.24
CA THR A 6 1.20 -4.34 16.41
C THR A 6 0.33 -3.39 17.24
N ASN A 7 0.63 -2.08 17.23
CA ASN A 7 -0.05 -1.06 18.01
C ASN A 7 -0.38 0.19 17.17
N GLY A 8 -1.38 0.95 17.59
CA GLY A 8 -1.83 2.16 16.90
C GLY A 8 -2.56 1.83 15.60
N TYR A 9 -1.90 1.94 14.46
CA TYR A 9 -2.42 1.45 13.19
C TYR A 9 -2.24 -0.07 13.07
N ALA A 10 -2.71 -0.82 14.07
CA ALA A 10 -2.53 -2.28 14.14
C ALA A 10 -3.12 -2.98 12.92
N GLY A 11 -2.47 -4.08 12.48
CA GLY A 11 -2.96 -4.90 11.38
C GLY A 11 -2.55 -4.44 9.98
N VAL A 12 -1.79 -3.37 9.84
CA VAL A 12 -1.22 -2.99 8.54
C VAL A 12 -0.04 -3.90 8.21
N VAL A 13 -0.12 -4.60 7.08
CA VAL A 13 0.84 -5.62 6.67
C VAL A 13 1.66 -5.14 5.48
N PHE A 14 2.97 -5.39 5.51
CA PHE A 14 3.91 -5.02 4.46
C PHE A 14 4.75 -6.23 4.02
N TYR A 15 4.93 -6.40 2.73
CA TYR A 15 5.98 -7.23 2.18
C TYR A 15 7.32 -6.48 2.22
N ARG A 16 8.37 -7.12 2.75
CA ARG A 16 9.72 -6.56 2.83
C ARG A 16 10.72 -7.41 2.07
N ASN A 17 11.43 -6.76 1.17
CA ASN A 17 12.56 -7.34 0.45
C ASN A 17 13.86 -6.63 0.88
N GLY A 18 14.94 -7.39 1.08
CA GLY A 18 16.22 -6.86 1.51
C GLY A 18 16.33 -6.62 3.02
N LYS A 19 17.23 -5.72 3.42
CA LYS A 19 17.49 -5.35 4.82
C LYS A 19 16.52 -4.26 5.25
N PHE A 20 15.97 -4.39 6.44
CA PHE A 20 15.08 -3.39 7.04
C PHE A 20 15.25 -3.38 8.57
N ASN A 21 14.90 -2.26 9.20
CA ASN A 21 14.82 -2.14 10.64
C ASN A 21 13.37 -2.32 11.08
N ALA A 22 13.15 -3.10 12.14
CA ALA A 22 11.86 -3.26 12.79
C ALA A 22 11.87 -2.56 14.15
N SER A 23 10.85 -1.74 14.42
CA SER A 23 10.61 -1.13 15.71
C SER A 23 9.96 -2.13 16.67
N GLN A 24 9.81 -1.74 17.95
CA GLN A 24 9.12 -2.54 18.97
C GLN A 24 7.63 -2.76 18.64
N ASP A 25 7.02 -1.84 17.90
CA ASP A 25 5.61 -1.90 17.46
C ASP A 25 5.44 -2.61 16.11
N CYS A 26 6.43 -3.37 15.69
CA CYS A 26 6.44 -4.10 14.43
C CYS A 26 6.66 -5.59 14.66
N GLY A 27 5.70 -6.41 14.25
CA GLY A 27 5.88 -7.86 14.16
C GLY A 27 6.60 -8.23 12.87
N VAL A 28 7.43 -9.29 12.92
CA VAL A 28 8.20 -9.80 11.80
C VAL A 28 7.91 -11.29 11.60
N LEU A 29 7.54 -11.67 10.37
CA LEU A 29 7.30 -13.04 9.97
C LEU A 29 8.27 -13.44 8.86
N LYS A 30 8.95 -14.57 9.06
CA LYS A 30 9.79 -15.22 8.06
C LYS A 30 9.15 -16.54 7.65
N VAL A 31 8.81 -16.67 6.38
CA VAL A 31 8.29 -17.93 5.83
C VAL A 31 9.43 -18.94 5.74
N LYS A 32 9.26 -20.11 6.40
CA LYS A 32 10.21 -21.22 6.34
C LYS A 32 9.76 -22.33 5.39
N ASN A 33 8.45 -22.43 5.16
CA ASN A 33 7.87 -23.45 4.31
C ASN A 33 8.04 -23.08 2.84
N LYS A 34 8.77 -23.90 2.08
CA LYS A 34 9.02 -23.71 0.65
C LYS A 34 7.77 -23.81 -0.25
N LYS A 35 6.67 -24.36 0.26
CA LYS A 35 5.38 -24.45 -0.44
C LYS A 35 4.55 -23.16 -0.33
N ILE A 36 5.03 -22.16 0.40
CA ILE A 36 4.31 -20.88 0.63
C ILE A 36 5.10 -19.75 0.01
N CYS A 37 4.50 -19.07 -0.96
CA CYS A 37 5.04 -17.84 -1.54
C CYS A 37 4.89 -16.68 -0.54
N THR A 38 5.99 -16.06 -0.14
CA THR A 38 5.99 -14.95 0.84
C THR A 38 5.19 -13.73 0.35
N LYS A 39 5.27 -13.41 -0.95
CA LYS A 39 4.47 -12.34 -1.56
C LYS A 39 2.98 -12.63 -1.43
N PHE A 40 2.56 -13.85 -1.81
CA PHE A 40 1.16 -14.28 -1.72
C PHE A 40 0.64 -14.23 -0.28
N LEU A 41 1.41 -14.77 0.67
CA LEU A 41 1.05 -14.72 2.09
C LEU A 41 0.89 -13.27 2.58
N SER A 42 1.74 -12.35 2.14
CA SER A 42 1.60 -10.93 2.51
C SER A 42 0.30 -10.31 2.01
N LEU A 43 -0.17 -10.69 0.82
CA LEU A 43 -1.45 -10.24 0.27
C LEU A 43 -2.65 -10.80 1.06
N LEU A 44 -2.61 -12.09 1.40
CA LEU A 44 -3.64 -12.69 2.26
C LEU A 44 -3.70 -12.01 3.62
N LEU A 45 -2.55 -11.80 4.25
CA LEU A 45 -2.48 -11.13 5.56
C LEU A 45 -2.91 -9.66 5.51
N LYS A 46 -2.70 -8.94 4.40
CA LYS A 46 -3.24 -7.58 4.21
C LYS A 46 -4.77 -7.55 4.35
N ILE A 47 -5.45 -8.62 3.92
CA ILE A 47 -6.92 -8.73 3.96
C ILE A 47 -7.41 -9.30 5.31
N GLU A 48 -6.74 -10.33 5.81
CA GLU A 48 -7.20 -11.06 6.99
C GLU A 48 -6.77 -10.40 8.31
N ALA A 49 -5.53 -9.93 8.44
CA ALA A 49 -5.01 -9.39 9.70
C ALA A 49 -5.83 -8.24 10.30
N PRO A 50 -6.37 -7.28 9.52
CA PRO A 50 -7.23 -6.23 10.07
C PRO A 50 -8.48 -6.74 10.78
N LYS A 51 -9.01 -7.89 10.40
CA LYS A 51 -10.22 -8.50 11.00
C LYS A 51 -9.99 -8.98 12.44
N PHE A 52 -8.73 -9.24 12.80
CA PHE A 52 -8.32 -9.74 14.10
C PHE A 52 -7.75 -8.67 15.03
N VAL A 53 -7.85 -7.40 14.63
CA VAL A 53 -7.42 -6.28 15.47
C VAL A 53 -8.39 -6.09 16.62
N HIS A 54 -7.89 -6.16 17.84
CA HIS A 54 -8.69 -5.91 19.04
C HIS A 54 -8.78 -4.41 19.33
N ASN A 55 -10.01 -3.88 19.31
CA ASN A 55 -10.34 -2.48 19.58
C ASN A 55 -10.83 -2.25 21.03
N LEU A 56 -10.58 -3.19 21.96
CA LEU A 56 -11.11 -3.17 23.32
C LEU A 56 -10.50 -2.11 24.25
N ALA A 57 -9.49 -1.39 23.78
CA ALA A 57 -8.83 -0.32 24.54
C ALA A 57 -8.64 0.90 23.65
N SER A 58 -8.23 2.01 24.26
CA SER A 58 -7.94 3.28 23.56
C SER A 58 -6.92 3.18 22.41
N ARG A 59 -6.28 2.01 22.21
CA ARG A 59 -5.34 1.74 21.12
C ARG A 59 -5.60 0.37 20.48
N PRO A 60 -5.86 0.32 19.16
CA PRO A 60 -5.95 -0.92 18.41
C PRO A 60 -4.67 -1.76 18.58
N LYS A 61 -4.82 -3.09 18.76
CA LYS A 61 -3.70 -4.00 18.97
C LYS A 61 -3.85 -5.30 18.17
N LEU A 62 -2.79 -5.73 17.52
CA LEU A 62 -2.66 -7.04 16.90
C LEU A 62 -1.37 -7.71 17.37
N SER A 63 -1.51 -8.57 18.39
CA SER A 63 -0.36 -9.26 18.99
C SER A 63 0.17 -10.36 18.07
N GLN A 64 1.42 -10.76 18.32
CA GLN A 64 2.04 -11.89 17.63
C GLN A 64 1.27 -13.20 17.81
N LYS A 65 0.69 -13.41 19.01
CA LYS A 65 -0.12 -14.59 19.31
C LYS A 65 -1.37 -14.64 18.41
N VAL A 66 -2.12 -13.56 18.34
CA VAL A 66 -3.32 -13.47 17.51
C VAL A 66 -2.99 -13.62 16.02
N MET A 67 -1.88 -13.00 15.56
CA MET A 67 -1.40 -13.17 14.18
C MET A 67 -1.09 -14.64 13.86
N ALA A 68 -0.57 -15.41 14.80
CA ALA A 68 -0.25 -16.83 14.63
C ALA A 68 -1.50 -17.74 14.62
N GLU A 69 -2.62 -17.29 15.13
CA GLU A 69 -3.91 -18.02 15.16
C GLU A 69 -4.74 -17.81 13.89
N ILE A 70 -4.30 -16.94 12.95
CA ILE A 70 -5.02 -16.70 11.69
C ILE A 70 -4.89 -17.93 10.79
N GLU A 71 -6.01 -18.59 10.55
CA GLU A 71 -6.09 -19.72 9.62
C GLU A 71 -6.19 -19.24 8.17
N LEU A 72 -5.31 -19.75 7.31
CA LEU A 72 -5.23 -19.36 5.91
C LEU A 72 -5.19 -20.59 5.01
N SER A 73 -5.91 -20.53 3.89
CA SER A 73 -5.89 -21.57 2.86
C SER A 73 -4.95 -21.17 1.72
N PHE A 74 -4.18 -22.15 1.23
CA PHE A 74 -3.19 -21.92 0.18
C PHE A 74 -3.47 -22.83 -1.02
N PRO A 75 -3.59 -22.26 -2.24
CA PRO A 75 -3.57 -23.04 -3.47
C PRO A 75 -2.15 -23.58 -3.74
N PRO A 76 -1.95 -24.41 -4.76
CA PRO A 76 -0.62 -24.84 -5.18
C PRO A 76 0.34 -23.67 -5.39
N LEU A 77 1.64 -23.87 -5.12
CA LEU A 77 2.66 -22.81 -5.15
C LEU A 77 2.67 -22.02 -6.46
N GLU A 78 2.55 -22.71 -7.59
CA GLU A 78 2.52 -22.07 -8.91
C GLU A 78 1.38 -21.04 -9.06
N ILE A 79 0.23 -21.36 -8.49
CA ILE A 79 -0.94 -20.45 -8.50
C ILE A 79 -0.69 -19.25 -7.56
N GLN A 80 -0.08 -19.51 -6.38
CA GLN A 80 0.29 -18.42 -5.45
C GLN A 80 1.23 -17.42 -6.12
N GLU A 81 2.26 -17.89 -6.83
CA GLU A 81 3.23 -17.04 -7.50
C GLU A 81 2.59 -16.22 -8.62
N LYS A 82 1.78 -16.83 -9.47
CA LYS A 82 1.06 -16.13 -10.55
C LYS A 82 0.15 -15.03 -10.00
N ILE A 83 -0.64 -15.33 -8.97
CA ILE A 83 -1.53 -14.34 -8.35
C ILE A 83 -0.71 -13.20 -7.74
N ALA A 84 0.36 -13.54 -7.00
CA ALA A 84 1.20 -12.54 -6.37
C ALA A 84 1.83 -11.59 -7.39
N ASP A 85 2.39 -12.10 -8.47
CA ASP A 85 3.05 -11.28 -9.49
C ASP A 85 2.06 -10.36 -10.21
N ILE A 86 0.85 -10.82 -10.53
CA ILE A 86 -0.21 -9.99 -11.12
C ILE A 86 -0.61 -8.86 -10.16
N LEU A 87 -0.89 -9.18 -8.89
CA LEU A 87 -1.37 -8.19 -7.93
C LEU A 87 -0.28 -7.17 -7.55
N PHE A 88 0.98 -7.58 -7.44
CA PHE A 88 2.09 -6.64 -7.20
C PHE A 88 2.35 -5.74 -8.41
N ALA A 89 2.22 -6.25 -9.65
CA ALA A 89 2.30 -5.42 -10.84
C ALA A 89 1.17 -4.39 -10.89
N PHE A 90 -0.05 -4.79 -10.52
CA PHE A 90 -1.20 -3.90 -10.46
C PHE A 90 -1.06 -2.84 -9.36
N GLU A 91 -0.61 -3.22 -8.15
CA GLU A 91 -0.32 -2.29 -7.05
C GLU A 91 0.70 -1.22 -7.48
N LYS A 92 1.74 -1.63 -8.22
CA LYS A 92 2.73 -0.70 -8.77
C LYS A 92 2.09 0.27 -9.77
N LEU A 93 1.31 -0.21 -10.73
CA LEU A 93 0.60 0.64 -11.69
C LEU A 93 -0.31 1.66 -11.01
N CYS A 94 -1.07 1.24 -9.98
CA CYS A 94 -1.92 2.15 -9.22
C CYS A 94 -1.12 3.23 -8.50
N ASN A 95 0.02 2.89 -7.91
CA ASN A 95 0.89 3.86 -7.24
C ASN A 95 1.50 4.84 -8.25
N ASP A 96 1.98 4.36 -9.39
CA ASP A 96 2.54 5.21 -10.47
C ASP A 96 1.47 6.20 -10.98
N LEU A 97 0.21 5.78 -11.11
CA LEU A 97 -0.92 6.65 -11.48
C LEU A 97 -1.24 7.68 -10.39
N VAL A 98 -1.25 7.29 -9.13
CA VAL A 98 -1.54 8.19 -7.99
C VAL A 98 -0.46 9.26 -7.85
N GLU A 99 0.80 8.95 -8.14
CA GLU A 99 1.89 9.92 -8.12
C GLU A 99 1.92 10.83 -9.37
N GLY A 100 1.59 10.29 -10.54
CA GLY A 100 1.62 11.02 -11.82
C GLY A 100 0.45 11.97 -12.02
N ILE A 101 -0.78 11.57 -11.68
CA ILE A 101 -2.00 12.37 -11.89
C ILE A 101 -1.99 13.71 -11.16
N PRO A 102 -1.62 13.82 -9.86
CA PRO A 102 -1.55 15.10 -9.16
C PRO A 102 -0.58 16.09 -9.81
N ALA A 103 0.58 15.63 -10.27
CA ALA A 103 1.57 16.47 -10.97
C ALA A 103 1.02 16.99 -12.32
N GLU A 104 0.31 16.13 -13.07
CA GLU A 104 -0.33 16.55 -14.32
C GLU A 104 -1.45 17.56 -14.08
N ILE A 105 -2.29 17.38 -13.05
CA ILE A 105 -3.33 18.34 -12.68
C ILE A 105 -2.72 19.70 -12.35
N GLU A 106 -1.62 19.75 -11.61
CA GLU A 106 -0.94 20.99 -11.26
C GLU A 106 -0.38 21.70 -12.51
N LEU A 107 0.24 20.94 -13.43
CA LEU A 107 0.71 21.49 -14.71
C LEU A 107 -0.43 22.05 -15.55
N ARG A 108 -1.57 21.37 -15.63
CA ARG A 108 -2.76 21.85 -16.36
C ARG A 108 -3.34 23.12 -15.74
N LYS A 109 -3.36 23.25 -14.42
CA LYS A 109 -3.76 24.48 -13.73
C LYS A 109 -2.84 25.64 -14.10
N LYS A 110 -1.53 25.46 -14.07
CA LYS A 110 -0.55 26.50 -14.48
C LYS A 110 -0.74 26.92 -15.94
N GLN A 111 -1.03 25.98 -16.84
CA GLN A 111 -1.34 26.29 -18.22
C GLN A 111 -2.62 27.13 -18.34
N LEU A 112 -3.66 26.77 -17.61
CA LEU A 112 -4.93 27.50 -17.60
C LEU A 112 -4.71 28.96 -17.12
N ASP A 113 -4.03 29.14 -16.00
CA ASP A 113 -3.71 30.46 -15.44
C ASP A 113 -2.90 31.32 -16.44
N TYR A 114 -1.93 30.72 -17.13
CA TYR A 114 -1.16 31.40 -18.17
C TYR A 114 -2.04 31.90 -19.31
N TYR A 115 -2.91 31.03 -19.87
CA TYR A 115 -3.79 31.40 -20.96
C TYR A 115 -4.86 32.43 -20.56
N GLN A 116 -5.39 32.33 -19.35
CA GLN A 116 -6.32 33.34 -18.82
C GLN A 116 -5.66 34.71 -18.74
N ASN A 117 -4.48 34.81 -18.15
CA ASN A 117 -3.75 36.05 -18.07
C ASN A 117 -3.36 36.62 -19.43
N PHE A 118 -2.95 35.77 -20.37
CA PHE A 118 -2.65 36.16 -21.73
C PHE A 118 -3.88 36.76 -22.44
N LEU A 119 -5.03 36.10 -22.36
CA LEU A 119 -6.28 36.59 -22.98
C LEU A 119 -6.75 37.90 -22.34
N PHE A 120 -6.72 38.02 -21.02
CA PHE A 120 -7.11 39.26 -20.36
C PHE A 120 -6.22 40.45 -20.76
N ASN A 121 -4.92 40.23 -20.81
CA ASN A 121 -3.97 41.27 -21.24
C ASN A 121 -4.17 41.64 -22.72
N TRP A 122 -4.48 40.66 -23.57
CA TRP A 122 -4.74 40.92 -24.99
C TRP A 122 -6.03 41.71 -25.20
N VAL A 123 -7.13 41.34 -24.51
CA VAL A 123 -8.40 42.07 -24.55
C VAL A 123 -8.24 43.50 -24.05
N GLN A 124 -7.46 43.75 -23.01
CA GLN A 124 -7.18 45.12 -22.53
C GLN A 124 -6.41 45.96 -23.56
N LYS A 125 -5.48 45.36 -24.29
CA LYS A 125 -4.72 46.08 -25.36
C LYS A 125 -5.57 46.45 -26.57
N ILE A 126 -6.61 45.66 -26.88
CA ILE A 126 -7.52 45.98 -28.02
C ILE A 126 -8.49 47.10 -27.65
N ARG A 127 -8.78 47.27 -26.35
CA ARG A 127 -9.76 48.24 -25.85
C ARG A 127 -9.18 49.67 -25.70
N ASN A 128 -7.85 49.81 -25.74
CA ASN A 128 -7.13 51.08 -25.75
C ASN A 128 -6.67 51.41 -27.18
#